data_31106201c9a7eee11b4b1a86e889e24b
#
_entry.id   31106201c9a7eee11b4b1a86e889e24b
#
_cell.length_a   1.000
_cell.length_b   1.000
_cell.length_c   1.000
_cell.angle_alpha   90.00
_cell.angle_beta   90.00
_cell.angle_gamma   90.00
#
_symmetry.space_group_name_H-M   'P 1'
#
loop_
_entity.id
_entity.type
_entity.pdbx_description
1 polymer ?
#
loop_
_entity_poly.entity_id
_entity_poly.type
_entity_poly.pdbx_seq_one_letter_code
_entity_poly.pdbx_strand_id
1 'polypeptide(L)'
;MAEWYDVHQHDVLIVGAGGAGLRAAIAAADAGASVGVVCKSLLGKAHTVMAEGGIAAALGNVDPEDNWEVHFADTMRGGQLLNDYRMVEIFAREAPERVYELEQWGGLFDRTPDGRILQRPFGAHTYRRLCHVGDRTGLDLIRTLQDRAVHSPAIEVYMEVTLTRLLLDGTRIAGAFGYRREDGRFVVFRAKAVVLATGGWGKIYKVTSNSWESTGDGCAMAYEAGAELMDMEMVQFHPTGMVWPPGVRGILVTEAVRGEGGILRNAKGERFMERYDPKKMELSSRDVVARAIYQEVQSGRGTPHGGAYLDISHRGADYIKRKLPSMYEQFLKLADIDITRSPMEVAPTVHYVMGGIRVEPGTGATTVPGLYAAGEVAAGLHGANRLGGNSLSDLLVFGKRAGEHAARYAQGLESFPRLDDAQAEEERRVLLRPFEADKGENPYQLHEELQEVMGEHAGIARTGEGLQKGLEKILALQERAERMRVGGSLLYNPGWHTCRDVRFMLHLCEAIFRSALERRESRGAHWRLDFPAQDPEWGRKNIIVVRENGRMVVRTRPVPQMPPELARLVQPAAAS
;
A
#
# COMPACT_ATOMS: atom_id res chain seq x y z
N MET A 1 -28.19 -25.68 4.43
CA MET A 1 -27.29 -24.52 4.71
C MET A 1 -27.43 -24.20 6.19
N ALA A 2 -26.33 -23.89 6.85
CA ALA A 2 -26.37 -23.59 8.28
C ALA A 2 -27.17 -22.30 8.52
N GLU A 3 -28.07 -22.29 9.50
CA GLU A 3 -28.93 -21.12 9.82
C GLU A 3 -28.18 -19.94 10.46
N TRP A 4 -26.86 -20.08 10.74
CA TRP A 4 -26.08 -19.11 11.50
C TRP A 4 -25.25 -18.12 10.68
N TYR A 5 -25.25 -18.24 9.33
CA TYR A 5 -24.64 -17.29 8.41
C TYR A 5 -25.51 -17.00 7.20
N ASP A 6 -25.34 -15.84 6.60
CA ASP A 6 -25.94 -15.46 5.34
C ASP A 6 -25.03 -15.89 4.18
N VAL A 7 -25.60 -16.22 3.01
CA VAL A 7 -24.84 -16.62 1.82
C VAL A 7 -25.11 -15.66 0.67
N HIS A 8 -24.04 -15.13 0.11
CA HIS A 8 -24.05 -14.36 -1.13
C HIS A 8 -23.24 -15.11 -2.20
N GLN A 9 -23.62 -14.98 -3.47
CA GLN A 9 -22.99 -15.70 -4.55
C GLN A 9 -22.70 -14.78 -5.74
N HIS A 10 -21.43 -14.76 -6.18
CA HIS A 10 -20.96 -13.98 -7.32
C HIS A 10 -19.92 -14.76 -8.12
N ASP A 11 -19.81 -14.52 -9.44
CA ASP A 11 -18.72 -15.09 -10.22
C ASP A 11 -17.36 -14.61 -9.72
N VAL A 12 -17.24 -13.30 -9.43
CA VAL A 12 -16.03 -12.66 -8.92
C VAL A 12 -16.34 -11.91 -7.64
N LEU A 13 -15.58 -12.16 -6.59
CA LEU A 13 -15.60 -11.42 -5.34
C LEU A 13 -14.40 -10.49 -5.29
N ILE A 14 -14.64 -9.19 -5.13
CA ILE A 14 -13.60 -8.17 -4.93
C ILE A 14 -13.54 -7.82 -3.45
N VAL A 15 -12.37 -7.97 -2.83
CA VAL A 15 -12.14 -7.67 -1.42
C VAL A 15 -11.34 -6.37 -1.31
N GLY A 16 -12.03 -5.30 -0.89
CA GLY A 16 -11.52 -3.94 -0.82
C GLY A 16 -12.12 -3.03 -1.90
N ALA A 17 -12.61 -1.86 -1.48
CA ALA A 17 -13.26 -0.86 -2.33
C ALA A 17 -12.40 0.41 -2.52
N GLY A 18 -11.06 0.25 -2.50
CA GLY A 18 -10.11 1.28 -2.92
C GLY A 18 -10.00 1.36 -4.45
N GLY A 19 -9.05 2.16 -4.95
CA GLY A 19 -8.88 2.37 -6.39
C GLY A 19 -8.69 1.07 -7.17
N ALA A 20 -7.84 0.15 -6.68
CA ALA A 20 -7.63 -1.16 -7.33
C ALA A 20 -8.89 -2.03 -7.33
N GLY A 21 -9.60 -2.10 -6.19
CA GLY A 21 -10.81 -2.91 -6.07
C GLY A 21 -11.95 -2.40 -6.95
N LEU A 22 -12.24 -1.11 -6.94
CA LEU A 22 -13.25 -0.52 -7.80
C LEU A 22 -12.90 -0.68 -9.29
N ARG A 23 -11.62 -0.49 -9.64
CA ARG A 23 -11.17 -0.70 -11.02
C ARG A 23 -11.31 -2.17 -11.45
N ALA A 24 -10.99 -3.12 -10.55
CA ALA A 24 -11.16 -4.55 -10.80
C ALA A 24 -12.65 -4.93 -10.93
N ALA A 25 -13.51 -4.38 -10.08
CA ALA A 25 -14.95 -4.62 -10.13
C ALA A 25 -15.56 -4.16 -11.46
N ILE A 26 -15.20 -2.94 -11.90
CA ILE A 26 -15.64 -2.42 -13.20
C ILE A 26 -15.17 -3.32 -14.34
N ALA A 27 -13.89 -3.72 -14.34
CA ALA A 27 -13.33 -4.58 -15.39
C ALA A 27 -13.96 -5.97 -15.43
N ALA A 28 -14.24 -6.56 -14.26
CA ALA A 28 -14.90 -7.86 -14.19
C ALA A 28 -16.36 -7.80 -14.66
N ALA A 29 -17.08 -6.73 -14.30
CA ALA A 29 -18.46 -6.48 -14.75
C ALA A 29 -18.52 -6.21 -16.25
N ASP A 30 -17.62 -5.39 -16.80
CA ASP A 30 -17.53 -5.12 -18.24
C ASP A 30 -17.17 -6.40 -19.04
N ALA A 31 -16.48 -7.36 -18.41
CA ALA A 31 -16.23 -8.71 -18.97
C ALA A 31 -17.41 -9.69 -18.80
N GLY A 32 -18.55 -9.25 -18.26
CA GLY A 32 -19.79 -10.03 -18.14
C GLY A 32 -19.93 -10.91 -16.91
N ALA A 33 -19.10 -10.73 -15.87
CA ALA A 33 -19.22 -11.44 -14.61
C ALA A 33 -20.20 -10.75 -13.65
N SER A 34 -20.89 -11.53 -12.79
CA SER A 34 -21.53 -11.00 -11.59
C SER A 34 -20.47 -10.71 -10.53
N VAL A 35 -20.51 -9.54 -9.92
CA VAL A 35 -19.45 -9.03 -9.04
C VAL A 35 -19.98 -8.63 -7.68
N GLY A 36 -19.42 -9.20 -6.61
CA GLY A 36 -19.59 -8.71 -5.24
C GLY A 36 -18.38 -7.89 -4.83
N VAL A 37 -18.58 -6.67 -4.32
CA VAL A 37 -17.51 -5.84 -3.73
C VAL A 37 -17.71 -5.77 -2.23
N VAL A 38 -16.75 -6.25 -1.47
CA VAL A 38 -16.80 -6.25 0.01
C VAL A 38 -15.79 -5.24 0.55
N CYS A 39 -16.25 -4.34 1.41
CA CYS A 39 -15.38 -3.37 2.08
C CYS A 39 -15.61 -3.33 3.60
N LYS A 40 -14.50 -3.17 4.33
CA LYS A 40 -14.42 -3.13 5.79
C LYS A 40 -15.04 -1.85 6.36
N SER A 41 -15.08 -0.78 5.56
CA SER A 41 -15.73 0.49 5.90
C SER A 41 -16.79 0.85 4.85
N LEU A 42 -17.13 2.13 4.75
CA LEU A 42 -18.07 2.65 3.77
C LEU A 42 -17.41 2.81 2.39
N LEU A 43 -18.19 2.62 1.34
CA LEU A 43 -17.77 2.91 -0.02
C LEU A 43 -17.28 4.37 -0.14
N GLY A 44 -16.16 4.58 -0.83
CA GLY A 44 -15.56 5.91 -0.96
C GLY A 44 -14.71 6.37 0.23
N LYS A 45 -14.49 5.53 1.25
CA LYS A 45 -13.65 5.84 2.43
C LYS A 45 -12.28 5.17 2.43
N ALA A 46 -11.95 4.42 1.40
CA ALA A 46 -10.66 3.73 1.31
C ALA A 46 -9.46 4.69 1.34
N HIS A 47 -8.30 4.21 1.77
CA HIS A 47 -7.07 5.01 1.90
C HIS A 47 -6.68 5.77 0.61
N THR A 48 -7.03 5.26 -0.57
CA THR A 48 -6.78 5.94 -1.86
C THR A 48 -7.29 7.38 -1.89
N VAL A 49 -8.37 7.70 -1.16
CA VAL A 49 -8.92 9.07 -1.05
C VAL A 49 -7.89 10.07 -0.52
N MET A 50 -6.94 9.59 0.30
CA MET A 50 -5.91 10.41 0.94
C MET A 50 -4.72 10.72 0.01
N ALA A 51 -4.73 10.22 -1.23
CA ALA A 51 -3.62 10.45 -2.16
C ALA A 51 -3.73 11.84 -2.81
N GLU A 52 -2.71 12.66 -2.61
CA GLU A 52 -2.71 14.08 -2.98
C GLU A 52 -1.80 14.39 -4.19
N GLY A 53 -0.81 13.51 -4.44
CA GLY A 53 0.30 13.81 -5.36
C GLY A 53 -0.06 13.88 -6.82
N GLY A 54 -0.75 12.89 -7.34
CA GLY A 54 -1.07 12.72 -8.75
C GLY A 54 -0.86 11.29 -9.24
N ILE A 55 -1.30 11.02 -10.46
CA ILE A 55 -1.21 9.75 -11.17
C ILE A 55 -0.05 9.83 -12.15
N ALA A 56 0.98 8.98 -11.99
CA ALA A 56 2.13 8.96 -12.89
C ALA A 56 1.77 8.30 -14.22
N ALA A 57 1.84 9.07 -15.30
CA ALA A 57 1.63 8.58 -16.66
C ALA A 57 2.42 9.43 -17.66
N ALA A 58 3.16 8.79 -18.56
CA ALA A 58 4.00 9.46 -19.55
C ALA A 58 3.18 9.94 -20.74
N LEU A 59 2.38 11.02 -20.54
CA LEU A 59 1.52 11.59 -21.59
C LEU A 59 2.28 12.48 -22.58
N GLY A 60 3.48 12.99 -22.21
CA GLY A 60 4.21 13.93 -23.03
C GLY A 60 3.54 15.30 -23.22
N ASN A 61 2.56 15.65 -22.38
CA ASN A 61 1.80 16.89 -22.53
C ASN A 61 2.59 18.14 -22.16
N VAL A 62 3.46 18.03 -21.17
CA VAL A 62 4.27 19.13 -20.64
C VAL A 62 5.71 18.99 -21.08
N ASP A 63 6.28 17.79 -21.00
CA ASP A 63 7.62 17.43 -21.49
C ASP A 63 7.45 16.44 -22.65
N PRO A 64 7.53 16.91 -23.91
CA PRO A 64 7.25 16.07 -25.08
C PRO A 64 8.20 14.87 -25.27
N GLU A 65 9.36 14.91 -24.61
CA GLU A 65 10.35 13.84 -24.61
C GLU A 65 9.93 12.67 -23.69
N ASP A 66 8.96 12.89 -22.77
CA ASP A 66 8.51 11.85 -21.86
C ASP A 66 7.69 10.79 -22.60
N ASN A 67 8.03 9.54 -22.34
CA ASN A 67 7.39 8.37 -22.95
C ASN A 67 7.46 7.17 -22.01
N TRP A 68 6.85 6.05 -22.40
CA TRP A 68 6.80 4.84 -21.58
C TRP A 68 8.20 4.26 -21.27
N GLU A 69 9.19 4.40 -22.16
CA GLU A 69 10.54 3.87 -21.95
C GLU A 69 11.27 4.64 -20.83
N VAL A 70 11.09 5.96 -20.80
CA VAL A 70 11.62 6.78 -19.70
C VAL A 70 10.90 6.47 -18.39
N HIS A 71 9.58 6.30 -18.41
CA HIS A 71 8.82 5.93 -17.22
C HIS A 71 9.22 4.53 -16.71
N PHE A 72 9.42 3.56 -17.61
CA PHE A 72 9.96 2.25 -17.29
C PHE A 72 11.34 2.35 -16.61
N ALA A 73 12.27 3.08 -17.25
CA ALA A 73 13.63 3.24 -16.73
C ALA A 73 13.67 3.91 -15.35
N ASP A 74 12.88 4.97 -15.14
CA ASP A 74 12.78 5.65 -13.85
C ASP A 74 12.22 4.70 -12.77
N THR A 75 11.18 3.93 -13.10
CA THR A 75 10.56 2.99 -12.16
C THR A 75 11.51 1.86 -11.79
N MET A 76 12.24 1.28 -12.75
CA MET A 76 13.25 0.25 -12.50
C MET A 76 14.39 0.76 -11.63
N ARG A 77 14.95 1.95 -11.97
CA ARG A 77 16.02 2.58 -11.17
C ARG A 77 15.52 2.96 -9.78
N GLY A 78 14.32 3.53 -9.69
CA GLY A 78 13.68 3.88 -8.41
C GLY A 78 13.49 2.67 -7.50
N GLY A 79 13.06 1.54 -8.05
CA GLY A 79 12.92 0.26 -7.35
C GLY A 79 14.22 -0.51 -7.12
N GLN A 80 15.38 0.11 -7.43
CA GLN A 80 16.73 -0.45 -7.26
C GLN A 80 16.93 -1.78 -7.99
N LEU A 81 16.28 -1.94 -9.15
CA LEU A 81 16.32 -3.13 -10.02
C LEU A 81 15.83 -4.43 -9.35
N LEU A 82 15.11 -4.33 -8.25
CA LEU A 82 14.48 -5.47 -7.59
C LEU A 82 13.07 -5.75 -8.13
N ASN A 83 12.55 -4.87 -8.98
CA ASN A 83 11.25 -4.96 -9.63
C ASN A 83 11.16 -6.20 -10.54
N ASP A 84 9.96 -6.73 -10.72
CA ASP A 84 9.66 -7.57 -11.87
C ASP A 84 9.51 -6.66 -13.11
N TYR A 85 10.50 -6.65 -14.00
CA TYR A 85 10.53 -5.77 -15.16
C TYR A 85 9.28 -5.92 -16.06
N ARG A 86 8.66 -7.11 -16.09
CA ARG A 86 7.46 -7.38 -16.89
C ARG A 86 6.27 -6.60 -16.36
N MET A 87 6.13 -6.50 -15.04
CA MET A 87 5.12 -5.61 -14.43
C MET A 87 5.40 -4.15 -14.77
N VAL A 88 6.66 -3.72 -14.68
CA VAL A 88 7.03 -2.33 -14.95
C VAL A 88 6.80 -1.95 -16.41
N GLU A 89 7.08 -2.87 -17.36
CA GLU A 89 6.80 -2.64 -18.78
C GLU A 89 5.30 -2.48 -19.05
N ILE A 90 4.47 -3.42 -18.56
CA ILE A 90 3.00 -3.35 -18.67
C ILE A 90 2.50 -2.04 -18.08
N PHE A 91 2.94 -1.73 -16.87
CA PHE A 91 2.58 -0.54 -16.13
C PHE A 91 2.89 0.75 -16.91
N ALA A 92 4.13 0.91 -17.39
CA ALA A 92 4.56 2.12 -18.07
C ALA A 92 3.83 2.32 -19.42
N ARG A 93 3.55 1.22 -20.15
CA ARG A 93 2.82 1.26 -21.41
C ARG A 93 1.33 1.59 -21.24
N GLU A 94 0.68 1.04 -20.21
CA GLU A 94 -0.77 1.17 -20.05
C GLU A 94 -1.22 2.37 -19.21
N ALA A 95 -0.34 2.93 -18.35
CA ALA A 95 -0.71 4.05 -17.48
C ALA A 95 -1.31 5.26 -18.24
N PRO A 96 -0.80 5.69 -19.42
CA PRO A 96 -1.40 6.77 -20.18
C PRO A 96 -2.87 6.51 -20.55
N GLU A 97 -3.17 5.33 -21.06
CA GLU A 97 -4.54 4.95 -21.44
C GLU A 97 -5.48 4.95 -20.25
N ARG A 98 -5.00 4.52 -19.08
CA ARG A 98 -5.82 4.52 -17.85
C ARG A 98 -6.16 5.92 -17.37
N VAL A 99 -5.27 6.89 -17.56
CA VAL A 99 -5.55 8.30 -17.24
C VAL A 99 -6.63 8.87 -18.17
N TYR A 100 -6.54 8.62 -19.47
CA TYR A 100 -7.56 9.05 -20.43
C TYR A 100 -8.90 8.35 -20.20
N GLU A 101 -8.92 7.09 -19.78
CA GLU A 101 -10.11 6.36 -19.40
C GLU A 101 -10.83 7.03 -18.20
N LEU A 102 -10.07 7.43 -17.17
CA LEU A 102 -10.62 8.21 -16.05
C LEU A 102 -11.20 9.55 -16.50
N GLU A 103 -10.51 10.25 -17.39
CA GLU A 103 -11.01 11.50 -17.96
C GLU A 103 -12.35 11.29 -18.68
N GLN A 104 -12.46 10.25 -19.50
CA GLN A 104 -13.71 9.87 -20.19
C GLN A 104 -14.84 9.53 -19.20
N TRP A 105 -14.51 9.01 -18.02
CA TRP A 105 -15.47 8.71 -16.95
C TRP A 105 -15.78 9.91 -16.05
N GLY A 106 -15.22 11.10 -16.35
CA GLY A 106 -15.52 12.34 -15.63
C GLY A 106 -14.46 12.78 -14.61
N GLY A 107 -13.23 12.29 -14.71
CA GLY A 107 -12.09 12.78 -13.92
C GLY A 107 -11.75 14.23 -14.29
N LEU A 108 -11.56 15.10 -13.29
CA LEU A 108 -11.45 16.56 -13.44
C LEU A 108 -9.98 17.04 -13.37
N PHE A 109 -9.10 16.45 -14.18
CA PHE A 109 -7.70 16.84 -14.20
C PHE A 109 -7.45 18.32 -14.48
N ASP A 110 -6.45 18.89 -13.81
CA ASP A 110 -5.92 20.23 -14.11
C ASP A 110 -5.43 20.29 -15.56
N ARG A 111 -5.53 21.48 -16.18
CA ARG A 111 -5.28 21.66 -17.62
C ARG A 111 -4.12 22.61 -17.88
N THR A 112 -3.41 22.35 -18.97
CA THR A 112 -2.51 23.29 -19.62
C THR A 112 -3.34 24.39 -20.31
N PRO A 113 -2.76 25.55 -20.69
CA PRO A 113 -3.47 26.61 -21.40
C PRO A 113 -4.12 26.17 -22.72
N ASP A 114 -3.56 25.16 -23.39
CA ASP A 114 -4.09 24.55 -24.62
C ASP A 114 -5.05 23.38 -24.36
N GLY A 115 -5.48 23.18 -23.12
CA GLY A 115 -6.55 22.25 -22.74
C GLY A 115 -6.13 20.79 -22.50
N ARG A 116 -4.83 20.45 -22.62
CA ARG A 116 -4.32 19.11 -22.32
C ARG A 116 -4.24 18.88 -20.81
N ILE A 117 -4.19 17.60 -20.37
CA ILE A 117 -3.98 17.26 -18.95
C ILE A 117 -2.63 17.82 -18.50
N LEU A 118 -2.64 18.61 -17.42
CA LEU A 118 -1.44 19.18 -16.82
C LEU A 118 -0.69 18.10 -16.03
N GLN A 119 0.64 18.12 -16.13
CA GLN A 119 1.54 17.22 -15.43
C GLN A 119 2.52 18.01 -14.57
N ARG A 120 2.79 17.56 -13.34
CA ARG A 120 3.73 18.21 -12.42
C ARG A 120 4.96 17.33 -12.12
N PRO A 121 6.07 17.95 -11.66
CA PRO A 121 7.26 17.21 -11.25
C PRO A 121 7.05 16.47 -9.92
N PHE A 122 7.73 15.33 -9.79
CA PHE A 122 7.80 14.58 -8.54
C PHE A 122 9.18 13.93 -8.38
N GLY A 123 9.53 13.55 -7.15
CA GLY A 123 10.84 13.01 -6.83
C GLY A 123 11.20 11.76 -7.62
N ALA A 124 12.45 11.71 -8.06
CA ALA A 124 13.08 10.63 -8.83
C ALA A 124 12.50 10.35 -10.22
N HIS A 125 11.49 11.07 -10.69
CA HIS A 125 11.06 11.07 -12.08
C HIS A 125 11.97 11.98 -12.94
N THR A 126 12.28 11.54 -14.15
CA THR A 126 13.08 12.35 -15.10
C THR A 126 12.28 13.54 -15.63
N TYR A 127 11.00 13.33 -15.96
CA TYR A 127 10.11 14.34 -16.52
C TYR A 127 8.87 14.57 -15.66
N ARG A 128 8.17 15.68 -15.91
CA ARG A 128 6.89 15.99 -15.29
C ARG A 128 5.83 15.06 -15.86
N ARG A 129 5.35 14.08 -15.09
CA ARG A 129 4.37 13.10 -15.57
C ARG A 129 3.18 12.86 -14.62
N LEU A 130 3.09 13.60 -13.50
CA LEU A 130 2.01 13.39 -12.56
C LEU A 130 0.78 14.19 -12.94
N CYS A 131 -0.22 13.50 -13.49
CA CYS A 131 -1.55 14.01 -13.77
C CYS A 131 -2.29 14.22 -12.45
N HIS A 132 -2.90 15.38 -12.21
CA HIS A 132 -3.42 15.75 -10.90
C HIS A 132 -4.67 16.61 -10.95
N VAL A 133 -5.39 16.64 -9.83
CA VAL A 133 -6.49 17.53 -9.53
C VAL A 133 -6.10 18.31 -8.27
N GLY A 134 -5.43 19.46 -8.43
CA GLY A 134 -4.83 20.18 -7.32
C GLY A 134 -3.97 19.24 -6.45
N ASP A 135 -4.24 19.22 -5.14
CA ASP A 135 -3.71 18.27 -4.16
C ASP A 135 -4.81 17.30 -3.63
N ARG A 136 -5.79 16.91 -4.48
CA ARG A 136 -6.94 16.06 -4.16
C ARG A 136 -7.16 14.94 -5.18
N THR A 137 -6.11 14.48 -5.81
CA THR A 137 -6.19 13.52 -6.93
C THR A 137 -6.84 12.20 -6.54
N GLY A 138 -6.54 11.66 -5.35
CA GLY A 138 -7.12 10.40 -4.87
C GLY A 138 -8.64 10.51 -4.62
N LEU A 139 -9.10 11.64 -4.13
CA LEU A 139 -10.53 11.89 -3.93
C LEU A 139 -11.28 11.91 -5.27
N ASP A 140 -10.75 12.60 -6.28
CA ASP A 140 -11.36 12.65 -7.62
C ASP A 140 -11.35 11.27 -8.30
N LEU A 141 -10.23 10.52 -8.17
CA LEU A 141 -10.11 9.15 -8.67
C LEU A 141 -11.17 8.24 -8.06
N ILE A 142 -11.30 8.23 -6.73
CA ILE A 142 -12.29 7.38 -6.04
C ILE A 142 -13.71 7.79 -6.42
N ARG A 143 -14.02 9.09 -6.48
CA ARG A 143 -15.34 9.57 -6.90
C ARG A 143 -15.69 9.06 -8.30
N THR A 144 -14.76 9.17 -9.25
CA THR A 144 -14.96 8.74 -10.64
C THR A 144 -15.18 7.22 -10.73
N LEU A 145 -14.34 6.42 -10.05
CA LEU A 145 -14.50 4.97 -10.04
C LEU A 145 -15.75 4.51 -9.30
N GLN A 146 -16.08 5.14 -8.19
CA GLN A 146 -17.28 4.84 -7.41
C GLN A 146 -18.53 5.10 -8.23
N ASP A 147 -18.62 6.27 -8.90
CA ASP A 147 -19.74 6.63 -9.75
C ASP A 147 -19.94 5.57 -10.85
N ARG A 148 -18.88 5.18 -11.54
CA ARG A 148 -18.91 4.13 -12.56
C ARG A 148 -19.37 2.78 -12.00
N ALA A 149 -18.89 2.40 -10.82
CA ALA A 149 -19.19 1.10 -10.21
C ALA A 149 -20.66 1.00 -9.73
N VAL A 150 -21.19 2.03 -9.05
CA VAL A 150 -22.56 1.98 -8.51
C VAL A 150 -23.66 2.05 -9.58
N HIS A 151 -23.34 2.52 -10.78
CA HIS A 151 -24.26 2.51 -11.90
C HIS A 151 -24.26 1.21 -12.71
N SER A 152 -23.37 0.25 -12.37
CA SER A 152 -23.35 -1.07 -13.02
C SER A 152 -24.30 -2.04 -12.32
N PRO A 153 -25.30 -2.60 -13.00
CA PRO A 153 -26.22 -3.58 -12.41
C PRO A 153 -25.57 -4.93 -12.10
N ALA A 154 -24.35 -5.16 -12.61
CA ALA A 154 -23.60 -6.39 -12.35
C ALA A 154 -22.77 -6.32 -11.06
N ILE A 155 -22.69 -5.14 -10.41
CA ILE A 155 -21.88 -4.94 -9.19
C ILE A 155 -22.79 -4.74 -7.99
N GLU A 156 -22.66 -5.61 -6.99
CA GLU A 156 -23.29 -5.47 -5.69
C GLU A 156 -22.25 -5.13 -4.63
N VAL A 157 -22.53 -4.13 -3.76
CA VAL A 157 -21.59 -3.62 -2.76
C VAL A 157 -22.03 -3.97 -1.35
N TYR A 158 -21.12 -4.57 -0.59
CA TYR A 158 -21.30 -4.97 0.81
C TYR A 158 -20.37 -4.13 1.70
N MET A 159 -20.94 -3.11 2.33
CA MET A 159 -20.20 -2.19 3.22
C MET A 159 -20.17 -2.73 4.66
N GLU A 160 -19.14 -2.31 5.40
CA GLU A 160 -18.93 -2.67 6.82
C GLU A 160 -18.92 -4.19 7.07
N VAL A 161 -18.39 -4.94 6.11
CA VAL A 161 -18.16 -6.38 6.22
C VAL A 161 -16.66 -6.64 6.32
N THR A 162 -16.24 -7.32 7.39
CA THR A 162 -14.86 -7.78 7.59
C THR A 162 -14.76 -9.22 7.14
N LEU A 163 -13.95 -9.49 6.12
CA LEU A 163 -13.58 -10.85 5.74
C LEU A 163 -12.39 -11.31 6.57
N THR A 164 -12.43 -12.57 7.01
CA THR A 164 -11.44 -13.11 7.94
C THR A 164 -10.77 -14.37 7.46
N ARG A 165 -11.36 -15.05 6.46
CA ARG A 165 -10.79 -16.28 5.89
C ARG A 165 -11.19 -16.42 4.43
N LEU A 166 -10.24 -16.88 3.59
CA LEU A 166 -10.53 -17.39 2.26
C LEU A 166 -10.96 -18.85 2.37
N LEU A 167 -12.02 -19.23 1.67
CA LEU A 167 -12.55 -20.60 1.64
C LEU A 167 -12.02 -21.33 0.41
N LEU A 168 -11.60 -22.56 0.59
CA LEU A 168 -10.95 -23.36 -0.43
C LEU A 168 -11.73 -24.65 -0.73
N ASP A 169 -11.76 -25.04 -2.01
CA ASP A 169 -12.12 -26.37 -2.51
C ASP A 169 -10.83 -27.07 -2.94
N GLY A 170 -10.28 -27.90 -2.06
CA GLY A 170 -8.92 -28.41 -2.22
C GLY A 170 -7.88 -27.30 -2.17
N THR A 171 -7.23 -27.01 -3.30
CA THR A 171 -6.21 -25.95 -3.40
C THR A 171 -6.71 -24.67 -4.10
N ARG A 172 -7.94 -24.66 -4.62
CA ARG A 172 -8.52 -23.53 -5.35
C ARG A 172 -9.50 -22.72 -4.49
N ILE A 173 -9.69 -21.46 -4.83
CA ILE A 173 -10.68 -20.60 -4.20
C ILE A 173 -12.10 -21.14 -4.39
N ALA A 174 -12.91 -21.07 -3.32
CA ALA A 174 -14.35 -21.32 -3.32
C ALA A 174 -15.15 -20.11 -2.81
N GLY A 175 -14.47 -19.11 -2.23
CA GLY A 175 -15.09 -17.90 -1.70
C GLY A 175 -14.36 -17.33 -0.49
N ALA A 176 -15.10 -16.63 0.36
CA ALA A 176 -14.58 -16.03 1.58
C ALA A 176 -15.63 -16.05 2.70
N PHE A 177 -15.15 -16.04 3.94
CA PHE A 177 -15.94 -15.97 5.17
C PHE A 177 -15.61 -14.73 5.95
N GLY A 178 -16.62 -14.19 6.63
CA GLY A 178 -16.46 -13.04 7.51
C GLY A 178 -17.72 -12.69 8.29
N TYR A 179 -17.85 -11.42 8.68
CA TYR A 179 -19.00 -10.95 9.44
C TYR A 179 -19.33 -9.49 9.14
N ARG A 180 -20.59 -9.12 9.30
CA ARG A 180 -21.04 -7.72 9.32
C ARG A 180 -20.60 -7.04 10.61
N ARG A 181 -20.03 -5.86 10.51
CA ARG A 181 -19.53 -5.11 11.68
C ARG A 181 -20.66 -4.55 12.56
N GLU A 182 -21.79 -4.27 11.93
CA GLU A 182 -22.97 -3.71 12.58
C GLU A 182 -23.55 -4.64 13.67
N ASP A 183 -23.83 -5.89 13.32
CA ASP A 183 -24.56 -6.84 14.18
C ASP A 183 -23.78 -8.12 14.50
N GLY A 184 -22.60 -8.29 13.91
CA GLY A 184 -21.79 -9.50 14.06
C GLY A 184 -22.33 -10.73 13.32
N ARG A 185 -23.34 -10.58 12.47
CA ARG A 185 -23.88 -11.65 11.66
C ARG A 185 -22.81 -12.20 10.73
N PHE A 186 -22.57 -13.50 10.77
CA PHE A 186 -21.62 -14.17 9.90
C PHE A 186 -22.12 -14.22 8.45
N VAL A 187 -21.20 -14.13 7.51
CA VAL A 187 -21.48 -14.14 6.07
C VAL A 187 -20.49 -15.04 5.32
N VAL A 188 -21.00 -15.76 4.34
CA VAL A 188 -20.23 -16.54 3.37
C VAL A 188 -20.46 -15.95 1.99
N PHE A 189 -19.40 -15.57 1.32
CA PHE A 189 -19.41 -15.22 -0.08
C PHE A 189 -18.90 -16.40 -0.89
N ARG A 190 -19.77 -17.03 -1.63
CA ARG A 190 -19.44 -18.08 -2.59
C ARG A 190 -18.97 -17.43 -3.89
N ALA A 191 -17.77 -17.76 -4.35
CA ALA A 191 -17.20 -17.14 -5.54
C ALA A 191 -16.37 -18.13 -6.35
N LYS A 192 -16.37 -17.97 -7.69
CA LYS A 192 -15.49 -18.72 -8.59
C LYS A 192 -14.06 -18.16 -8.59
N ALA A 193 -13.94 -16.85 -8.44
CA ALA A 193 -12.66 -16.15 -8.30
C ALA A 193 -12.75 -15.06 -7.22
N VAL A 194 -11.62 -14.76 -6.57
CA VAL A 194 -11.48 -13.68 -5.57
C VAL A 194 -10.33 -12.79 -5.98
N VAL A 195 -10.55 -11.47 -5.97
CA VAL A 195 -9.51 -10.45 -6.17
C VAL A 195 -9.28 -9.71 -4.85
N LEU A 196 -8.08 -9.81 -4.29
CA LEU A 196 -7.67 -9.06 -3.12
C LEU A 196 -7.14 -7.69 -3.55
N ALA A 197 -7.78 -6.63 -3.05
CA ALA A 197 -7.43 -5.23 -3.28
C ALA A 197 -7.49 -4.43 -1.97
N THR A 198 -6.98 -5.04 -0.89
CA THR A 198 -7.16 -4.61 0.50
C THR A 198 -6.18 -3.53 0.96
N GLY A 199 -5.28 -3.07 0.09
CA GLY A 199 -4.23 -2.13 0.45
C GLY A 199 -3.14 -2.75 1.31
N GLY A 200 -2.35 -1.89 1.97
CA GLY A 200 -1.19 -2.29 2.77
C GLY A 200 -1.50 -2.56 4.24
N TRP A 201 -0.45 -2.47 5.08
CA TRP A 201 -0.50 -2.78 6.51
C TRP A 201 0.27 -1.76 7.39
N GLY A 202 0.25 -0.48 6.99
CA GLY A 202 0.98 0.56 7.73
C GLY A 202 0.55 0.75 9.19
N LYS A 203 -0.61 0.22 9.61
CA LYS A 203 -1.09 0.27 11.01
C LYS A 203 -0.31 -0.62 11.97
N ILE A 204 0.62 -1.45 11.48
CA ILE A 204 1.63 -2.10 12.33
C ILE A 204 2.66 -1.12 12.89
N TYR A 205 2.68 0.14 12.43
CA TYR A 205 3.52 1.21 12.96
C TYR A 205 2.68 2.29 13.63
N LYS A 206 3.19 2.85 14.72
CA LYS A 206 2.53 3.94 15.46
C LYS A 206 2.49 5.24 14.66
N VAL A 207 3.59 5.58 13.98
CA VAL A 207 3.70 6.78 13.13
C VAL A 207 3.50 6.36 11.67
N THR A 208 2.29 6.58 11.18
CA THR A 208 1.88 6.18 9.82
C THR A 208 0.89 7.18 9.23
N SER A 209 0.96 7.36 7.92
CA SER A 209 -0.02 8.12 7.15
C SER A 209 -1.24 7.28 6.75
N ASN A 210 -1.23 5.98 7.05
CA ASN A 210 -2.27 5.06 6.62
C ASN A 210 -3.56 5.19 7.46
N SER A 211 -4.70 4.98 6.79
CA SER A 211 -6.00 4.89 7.46
C SER A 211 -6.09 3.67 8.37
N TRP A 212 -7.13 3.64 9.20
CA TRP A 212 -7.34 2.56 10.17
C TRP A 212 -7.56 1.18 9.52
N GLU A 213 -8.01 1.14 8.26
CA GLU A 213 -8.25 -0.11 7.53
C GLU A 213 -6.96 -0.83 7.09
N SER A 214 -5.82 -0.14 7.10
CA SER A 214 -4.55 -0.68 6.59
C SER A 214 -3.90 -1.63 7.60
N THR A 215 -4.55 -2.76 7.87
CA THR A 215 -4.18 -3.79 8.84
C THR A 215 -3.68 -5.10 8.18
N GLY A 216 -3.62 -5.16 6.84
CA GLY A 216 -3.02 -6.25 6.09
C GLY A 216 -3.88 -7.49 5.92
N ASP A 217 -5.18 -7.37 6.06
CA ASP A 217 -6.14 -8.48 6.06
C ASP A 217 -5.98 -9.40 4.84
N GLY A 218 -5.97 -8.82 3.63
CA GLY A 218 -5.87 -9.61 2.41
C GLY A 218 -4.53 -10.33 2.25
N CYS A 219 -3.43 -9.68 2.64
CA CYS A 219 -2.10 -10.29 2.58
C CYS A 219 -2.01 -11.48 3.56
N ALA A 220 -2.50 -11.31 4.79
CA ALA A 220 -2.53 -12.37 5.79
C ALA A 220 -3.46 -13.54 5.37
N MET A 221 -4.68 -13.24 4.88
CA MET A 221 -5.59 -14.27 4.36
C MET A 221 -5.01 -15.04 3.18
N ALA A 222 -4.30 -14.36 2.27
CA ALA A 222 -3.63 -15.00 1.14
C ALA A 222 -2.52 -15.95 1.62
N TYR A 223 -1.70 -15.53 2.58
CA TYR A 223 -0.69 -16.37 3.20
C TYR A 223 -1.31 -17.59 3.90
N GLU A 224 -2.38 -17.40 4.66
CA GLU A 224 -3.10 -18.48 5.32
C GLU A 224 -3.67 -19.49 4.31
N ALA A 225 -4.11 -19.02 3.14
CA ALA A 225 -4.59 -19.84 2.02
C ALA A 225 -3.48 -20.53 1.20
N GLY A 226 -2.21 -20.26 1.50
CA GLY A 226 -1.05 -20.87 0.84
C GLY A 226 -0.47 -20.05 -0.33
N ALA A 227 -0.86 -18.80 -0.50
CA ALA A 227 -0.22 -17.91 -1.46
C ALA A 227 1.19 -17.51 -0.99
N GLU A 228 2.11 -17.33 -1.94
CA GLU A 228 3.45 -16.82 -1.66
C GLU A 228 3.40 -15.30 -1.43
N LEU A 229 4.13 -14.83 -0.39
CA LEU A 229 4.43 -13.40 -0.19
C LEU A 229 5.85 -13.11 -0.68
N MET A 230 6.11 -11.85 -1.07
CA MET A 230 7.40 -11.44 -1.64
C MET A 230 7.86 -10.11 -1.07
N ASP A 231 9.17 -10.02 -0.77
CA ASP A 231 9.90 -8.82 -0.36
C ASP A 231 9.24 -8.03 0.79
N MET A 232 8.79 -8.75 1.82
CA MET A 232 8.00 -8.20 2.94
C MET A 232 8.78 -7.16 3.76
N GLU A 233 10.11 -7.16 3.71
CA GLU A 233 10.99 -6.18 4.36
C GLU A 233 10.95 -4.79 3.72
N MET A 234 10.39 -4.65 2.52
CA MET A 234 10.35 -3.40 1.75
C MET A 234 9.14 -2.54 2.17
N VAL A 235 9.35 -1.76 3.22
CA VAL A 235 8.37 -0.81 3.78
C VAL A 235 8.87 0.61 3.57
N GLN A 236 8.11 1.43 2.83
CA GLN A 236 8.48 2.81 2.51
C GLN A 236 8.07 3.77 3.61
N PHE A 237 9.03 4.56 4.09
CA PHE A 237 8.78 5.75 4.90
C PHE A 237 8.68 6.96 3.98
N HIS A 238 7.52 7.63 3.98
CA HIS A 238 7.41 8.93 3.33
C HIS A 238 8.23 9.95 4.11
N PRO A 239 9.06 10.78 3.45
CA PRO A 239 9.94 11.71 4.16
C PRO A 239 9.20 12.68 5.06
N THR A 240 8.01 13.10 4.67
CA THR A 240 7.29 14.20 5.28
C THR A 240 5.90 13.80 5.75
N GLY A 241 5.76 13.61 7.06
CA GLY A 241 4.53 13.54 7.82
C GLY A 241 4.50 14.65 8.86
N MET A 242 3.32 15.06 9.33
CA MET A 242 3.18 16.02 10.44
C MET A 242 3.82 15.45 11.71
N VAL A 243 4.48 16.30 12.49
CA VAL A 243 5.14 15.91 13.75
C VAL A 243 4.36 16.39 14.95
N TRP A 244 3.76 17.56 14.84
CA TRP A 244 3.08 18.26 15.93
C TRP A 244 1.74 18.84 15.45
N PRO A 245 0.72 18.89 16.31
CA PRO A 245 0.63 18.35 17.68
C PRO A 245 0.57 16.81 17.72
N PRO A 246 0.72 16.15 18.90
CA PRO A 246 0.82 14.67 18.97
C PRO A 246 -0.33 13.91 18.32
N GLY A 247 -1.55 14.43 18.38
CA GLY A 247 -2.75 13.79 17.81
C GLY A 247 -2.79 13.71 16.29
N VAL A 248 -1.92 14.47 15.59
CA VAL A 248 -1.84 14.49 14.12
C VAL A 248 -0.52 13.93 13.59
N ARG A 249 0.31 13.40 14.49
CA ARG A 249 1.61 12.84 14.12
C ARG A 249 1.46 11.70 13.12
N GLY A 250 2.21 11.79 12.02
CA GLY A 250 2.19 10.81 10.94
C GLY A 250 1.25 11.16 9.78
N ILE A 251 0.31 12.11 9.94
CA ILE A 251 -0.53 12.56 8.82
C ILE A 251 0.36 13.06 7.68
N LEU A 252 0.03 12.66 6.46
CA LEU A 252 0.83 12.94 5.27
C LEU A 252 0.98 14.45 5.04
N VAL A 253 2.21 14.87 4.77
CA VAL A 253 2.53 16.13 4.13
C VAL A 253 3.01 15.80 2.71
N THR A 254 2.17 16.09 1.74
CA THR A 254 2.34 15.62 0.36
C THR A 254 3.68 16.01 -0.25
N GLU A 255 4.23 15.13 -1.08
CA GLU A 255 5.42 15.42 -1.89
C GLU A 255 5.21 16.60 -2.85
N ALA A 256 3.96 16.93 -3.17
CA ALA A 256 3.64 18.11 -3.98
C ALA A 256 4.24 19.40 -3.41
N VAL A 257 4.35 19.54 -2.07
CA VAL A 257 5.00 20.70 -1.44
C VAL A 257 6.45 20.84 -1.92
N ARG A 258 7.21 19.73 -1.96
CA ARG A 258 8.59 19.71 -2.47
C ARG A 258 8.63 19.94 -3.98
N GLY A 259 7.69 19.34 -4.71
CA GLY A 259 7.51 19.53 -6.16
C GLY A 259 7.21 20.98 -6.55
N GLU A 260 6.45 21.68 -5.71
CA GLU A 260 6.14 23.12 -5.90
C GLU A 260 7.24 24.04 -5.36
N GLY A 261 8.37 23.50 -4.89
CA GLY A 261 9.57 24.25 -4.51
C GLY A 261 9.82 24.36 -3.01
N GLY A 262 9.15 23.54 -2.17
CA GLY A 262 9.40 23.51 -0.73
C GLY A 262 10.84 23.07 -0.39
N ILE A 263 11.49 23.73 0.57
CA ILE A 263 12.88 23.54 0.96
C ILE A 263 12.95 22.91 2.34
N LEU A 264 13.77 21.85 2.49
CA LEU A 264 14.03 21.19 3.77
C LEU A 264 15.21 21.85 4.50
N ARG A 265 14.97 22.22 5.77
CA ARG A 265 15.97 22.81 6.66
C ARG A 265 16.00 22.08 8.00
N ASN A 266 17.19 21.93 8.57
CA ASN A 266 17.34 21.45 9.95
C ASN A 266 17.09 22.57 10.97
N ALA A 267 17.19 22.27 12.27
CA ALA A 267 16.99 23.26 13.34
C ALA A 267 17.99 24.43 13.33
N LYS A 268 19.13 24.28 12.63
CA LYS A 268 20.12 25.35 12.44
C LYS A 268 19.83 26.21 11.22
N GLY A 269 18.75 25.96 10.48
CA GLY A 269 18.40 26.67 9.25
C GLY A 269 19.16 26.21 8.00
N GLU A 270 20.01 25.18 8.09
CA GLU A 270 20.77 24.64 6.95
C GLU A 270 19.89 23.85 6.01
N ARG A 271 20.01 24.07 4.71
CA ARG A 271 19.39 23.25 3.66
C ARG A 271 20.19 21.96 3.51
N PHE A 272 19.92 20.99 4.37
CA PHE A 272 20.78 19.82 4.57
C PHE A 272 20.81 18.84 3.38
N MET A 273 19.82 18.88 2.48
CA MET A 273 19.82 18.01 1.30
C MET A 273 21.03 18.21 0.39
N GLU A 274 21.70 19.36 0.45
CA GLU A 274 22.99 19.62 -0.23
C GLU A 274 24.09 18.61 0.15
N ARG A 275 24.04 18.05 1.38
CA ARG A 275 25.00 17.05 1.87
C ARG A 275 24.64 15.62 1.42
N TYR A 276 23.36 15.34 1.18
CA TYR A 276 22.87 13.98 0.93
C TYR A 276 22.62 13.68 -0.55
N ASP A 277 22.12 14.65 -1.31
CA ASP A 277 21.94 14.57 -2.75
C ASP A 277 21.99 15.97 -3.38
N PRO A 278 23.17 16.50 -3.68
CA PRO A 278 23.33 17.85 -4.21
C PRO A 278 22.75 18.06 -5.62
N LYS A 279 22.44 16.98 -6.34
CA LYS A 279 21.88 17.04 -7.69
C LYS A 279 20.36 17.17 -7.69
N LYS A 280 19.67 16.32 -6.92
CA LYS A 280 18.21 16.25 -6.88
C LYS A 280 17.60 17.00 -5.70
N MET A 281 18.39 17.27 -4.67
CA MET A 281 17.95 18.01 -3.48
C MET A 281 16.68 17.41 -2.86
N GLU A 282 15.65 18.20 -2.62
CA GLU A 282 14.36 17.80 -2.07
C GLU A 282 13.56 16.87 -2.98
N LEU A 283 13.92 16.77 -4.27
CA LEU A 283 13.32 15.85 -5.25
C LEU A 283 14.12 14.55 -5.43
N SER A 284 15.03 14.25 -4.51
CA SER A 284 15.62 12.92 -4.42
C SER A 284 14.59 11.84 -4.10
N SER A 285 14.96 10.58 -4.23
CA SER A 285 14.07 9.46 -3.92
C SER A 285 13.64 9.48 -2.44
N ARG A 286 12.46 8.94 -2.15
CA ARG A 286 11.86 8.99 -0.81
C ARG A 286 12.71 8.36 0.26
N ASP A 287 13.37 7.25 -0.03
CA ASP A 287 14.28 6.57 0.87
C ASP A 287 15.49 7.44 1.23
N VAL A 288 16.07 8.16 0.27
CA VAL A 288 17.19 9.08 0.50
C VAL A 288 16.76 10.25 1.38
N VAL A 289 15.65 10.92 1.06
CA VAL A 289 15.17 12.07 1.84
C VAL A 289 14.75 11.64 3.25
N ALA A 290 14.07 10.50 3.41
CA ALA A 290 13.67 9.99 4.73
C ALA A 290 14.87 9.67 5.61
N ARG A 291 15.92 9.02 5.04
CA ARG A 291 17.18 8.78 5.77
C ARG A 291 17.91 10.06 6.12
N ALA A 292 17.92 11.06 5.22
CA ALA A 292 18.54 12.35 5.48
C ALA A 292 17.89 13.04 6.69
N ILE A 293 16.55 13.13 6.74
CA ILE A 293 15.84 13.69 7.89
C ILE A 293 16.13 12.87 9.15
N TYR A 294 16.08 11.53 9.07
CA TYR A 294 16.42 10.66 10.20
C TYR A 294 17.83 10.94 10.73
N GLN A 295 18.84 11.05 9.85
CA GLN A 295 20.22 11.33 10.25
C GLN A 295 20.40 12.75 10.85
N GLU A 296 19.69 13.76 10.34
CA GLU A 296 19.70 15.11 10.94
C GLU A 296 19.14 15.06 12.37
N VAL A 297 18.04 14.34 12.60
CA VAL A 297 17.44 14.17 13.93
C VAL A 297 18.40 13.43 14.87
N GLN A 298 18.96 12.27 14.42
CA GLN A 298 19.89 11.48 15.24
C GLN A 298 21.18 12.22 15.58
N SER A 299 21.61 13.15 14.72
CA SER A 299 22.80 14.00 14.94
C SER A 299 22.52 15.23 15.81
N GLY A 300 21.35 15.35 16.43
CA GLY A 300 20.99 16.49 17.29
C GLY A 300 20.71 17.78 16.53
N ARG A 301 20.48 17.71 15.21
CA ARG A 301 20.09 18.87 14.38
C ARG A 301 18.61 18.85 14.01
N GLY A 302 17.83 17.98 14.63
CA GLY A 302 16.38 17.91 14.47
C GLY A 302 15.65 19.08 15.13
N THR A 303 14.41 19.31 14.70
CA THR A 303 13.50 20.29 15.32
C THR A 303 13.08 19.86 16.74
N PRO A 304 12.45 20.73 17.53
CA PRO A 304 12.06 20.40 18.91
C PRO A 304 11.20 19.13 19.07
N HIS A 305 10.40 18.80 18.05
CA HIS A 305 9.53 17.61 18.09
C HIS A 305 10.10 16.42 17.30
N GLY A 306 11.39 16.47 16.91
CA GLY A 306 12.10 15.35 16.27
C GLY A 306 11.87 15.23 14.77
N GLY A 307 11.89 16.35 14.05
CA GLY A 307 11.74 16.41 12.60
C GLY A 307 12.71 17.38 11.92
N ALA A 308 12.29 17.89 10.77
CA ALA A 308 12.92 18.95 10.01
C ALA A 308 11.87 20.02 9.63
N TYR A 309 12.31 21.20 9.24
CA TYR A 309 11.42 22.23 8.70
C TYR A 309 11.29 22.08 7.18
N LEU A 310 10.05 22.11 6.69
CA LEU A 310 9.72 22.20 5.26
C LEU A 310 9.09 23.57 5.00
N ASP A 311 9.80 24.42 4.29
CA ASP A 311 9.42 25.81 4.04
C ASP A 311 9.05 26.03 2.57
N ILE A 312 7.84 26.56 2.33
CA ILE A 312 7.35 26.96 1.00
C ILE A 312 6.90 28.44 0.97
N SER A 313 7.03 29.16 2.07
CA SER A 313 6.54 30.55 2.22
C SER A 313 7.07 31.52 1.16
N HIS A 314 8.29 31.26 0.63
CA HIS A 314 8.91 32.06 -0.43
C HIS A 314 8.15 32.06 -1.76
N ARG A 315 7.18 31.14 -1.96
CA ARG A 315 6.35 31.09 -3.19
C ARG A 315 5.20 32.09 -3.16
N GLY A 316 4.89 32.68 -2.01
CA GLY A 316 3.81 33.64 -1.82
C GLY A 316 2.44 33.01 -1.59
N ALA A 317 1.59 33.72 -0.85
CA ALA A 317 0.32 33.21 -0.33
C ALA A 317 -0.67 32.76 -1.43
N ASP A 318 -0.84 33.57 -2.48
CA ASP A 318 -1.78 33.25 -3.57
C ASP A 318 -1.37 32.01 -4.35
N TYR A 319 -0.07 31.81 -4.56
CA TYR A 319 0.46 30.60 -5.20
C TYR A 319 0.18 29.37 -4.35
N ILE A 320 0.52 29.42 -3.06
CA ILE A 320 0.34 28.29 -2.13
C ILE A 320 -1.13 27.89 -2.01
N LYS A 321 -2.03 28.85 -1.76
CA LYS A 321 -3.47 28.60 -1.63
C LYS A 321 -4.09 28.03 -2.90
N ARG A 322 -3.58 28.40 -4.08
CA ARG A 322 -4.05 27.87 -5.36
C ARG A 322 -3.52 26.47 -5.65
N LYS A 323 -2.22 26.21 -5.36
CA LYS A 323 -1.54 24.95 -5.72
C LYS A 323 -1.66 23.86 -4.66
N LEU A 324 -1.76 24.24 -3.40
CA LEU A 324 -1.73 23.36 -2.23
C LEU A 324 -2.85 23.71 -1.23
N PRO A 325 -4.12 23.82 -1.69
CA PRO A 325 -5.22 24.24 -0.83
C PRO A 325 -5.44 23.30 0.35
N SER A 326 -5.32 21.99 0.15
CA SER A 326 -5.48 21.00 1.23
C SER A 326 -4.37 21.08 2.27
N MET A 327 -3.12 21.29 1.86
CA MET A 327 -2.01 21.46 2.79
C MET A 327 -2.13 22.74 3.60
N TYR A 328 -2.55 23.84 2.96
CA TYR A 328 -2.83 25.08 3.66
C TYR A 328 -3.89 24.90 4.76
N GLU A 329 -5.02 24.29 4.40
CA GLU A 329 -6.10 24.02 5.35
C GLU A 329 -5.70 23.02 6.45
N GLN A 330 -4.95 21.97 6.09
CA GLN A 330 -4.49 20.95 7.03
C GLN A 330 -3.63 21.55 8.14
N PHE A 331 -2.59 22.31 7.80
CA PHE A 331 -1.73 22.93 8.81
C PHE A 331 -2.43 24.02 9.61
N LEU A 332 -3.26 24.83 8.95
CA LEU A 332 -4.04 25.87 9.64
C LEU A 332 -5.02 25.28 10.66
N LYS A 333 -5.76 24.23 10.28
CA LYS A 333 -6.80 23.62 11.13
C LYS A 333 -6.25 22.66 12.19
N LEU A 334 -5.19 21.92 11.89
CA LEU A 334 -4.67 20.87 12.76
C LEU A 334 -3.49 21.29 13.62
N ALA A 335 -2.75 22.31 13.23
CA ALA A 335 -1.54 22.75 13.92
C ALA A 335 -1.50 24.27 14.20
N ASP A 336 -2.50 25.02 13.76
CA ASP A 336 -2.55 26.51 13.83
C ASP A 336 -1.31 27.17 13.17
N ILE A 337 -0.85 26.58 12.04
CA ILE A 337 0.28 27.04 11.26
C ILE A 337 -0.18 27.57 9.89
N ASP A 338 0.07 28.85 9.62
CA ASP A 338 -0.09 29.43 8.28
C ASP A 338 1.18 29.17 7.45
N ILE A 339 1.13 28.15 6.58
CA ILE A 339 2.28 27.74 5.75
C ILE A 339 2.69 28.78 4.70
N THR A 340 1.91 29.84 4.52
CA THR A 340 2.29 30.97 3.66
C THR A 340 3.30 31.91 4.35
N ARG A 341 3.53 31.74 5.66
CA ARG A 341 4.37 32.60 6.51
C ARG A 341 5.37 31.82 7.36
N SER A 342 5.06 30.57 7.70
CA SER A 342 5.84 29.76 8.63
C SER A 342 6.13 28.38 8.04
N PRO A 343 7.29 27.78 8.35
CA PRO A 343 7.61 26.43 7.89
C PRO A 343 6.75 25.38 8.58
N MET A 344 6.52 24.28 7.88
CA MET A 344 5.92 23.06 8.41
C MET A 344 6.98 22.23 9.14
N GLU A 345 6.66 21.67 10.31
CA GLU A 345 7.53 20.71 10.97
C GLU A 345 7.15 19.29 10.51
N VAL A 346 8.11 18.56 9.92
CA VAL A 346 7.86 17.27 9.26
C VAL A 346 8.89 16.22 9.68
N ALA A 347 8.48 14.95 9.69
CA ALA A 347 9.36 13.79 9.89
C ALA A 347 8.89 12.58 9.08
N PRO A 348 9.77 11.57 8.90
CA PRO A 348 9.37 10.35 8.21
C PRO A 348 8.18 9.65 8.86
N THR A 349 7.26 9.17 8.02
CA THR A 349 6.07 8.41 8.41
C THR A 349 5.92 7.16 7.53
N VAL A 350 5.51 6.03 8.11
CA VAL A 350 5.22 4.84 7.31
C VAL A 350 4.07 5.14 6.36
N HIS A 351 4.25 4.82 5.07
CA HIS A 351 3.35 5.31 4.05
C HIS A 351 2.88 4.25 3.06
N TYR A 352 3.79 3.39 2.57
CA TYR A 352 3.48 2.40 1.54
C TYR A 352 4.31 1.13 1.74
N VAL A 353 3.73 -0.02 1.41
CA VAL A 353 4.44 -1.29 1.42
C VAL A 353 4.67 -1.75 -0.03
N MET A 354 5.92 -2.09 -0.39
CA MET A 354 6.26 -2.58 -1.71
C MET A 354 6.25 -4.11 -1.77
N GLY A 355 6.46 -4.77 -0.64
CA GLY A 355 6.23 -6.21 -0.49
C GLY A 355 4.74 -6.54 -0.51
N GLY A 356 4.40 -7.82 -0.58
CA GLY A 356 3.01 -8.27 -0.58
C GLY A 356 2.82 -9.64 -1.23
N ILE A 357 1.62 -9.91 -1.72
CA ILE A 357 1.28 -11.15 -2.40
C ILE A 357 2.02 -11.21 -3.74
N ARG A 358 2.78 -12.29 -3.97
CA ARG A 358 3.41 -12.53 -5.27
C ARG A 358 2.35 -12.85 -6.33
N VAL A 359 2.39 -12.13 -7.42
CA VAL A 359 1.45 -12.29 -8.53
C VAL A 359 2.16 -12.58 -9.86
N GLU A 360 1.42 -13.15 -10.79
CA GLU A 360 1.84 -13.24 -12.19
C GLU A 360 1.66 -11.87 -12.85
N PRO A 361 2.70 -11.32 -13.51
CA PRO A 361 2.74 -9.95 -14.00
C PRO A 361 1.60 -9.54 -14.95
N GLY A 362 1.20 -10.45 -15.82
CA GLY A 362 0.20 -10.15 -16.85
C GLY A 362 -1.24 -10.20 -16.36
N THR A 363 -1.51 -10.96 -15.32
CA THR A 363 -2.88 -11.34 -14.90
C THR A 363 -3.26 -10.94 -13.49
N GLY A 364 -2.26 -10.72 -12.60
CA GLY A 364 -2.50 -10.55 -11.16
C GLY A 364 -2.83 -11.86 -10.43
N ALA A 365 -2.74 -13.02 -11.09
CA ALA A 365 -2.99 -14.32 -10.46
C ALA A 365 -1.93 -14.67 -9.42
N THR A 366 -2.35 -15.21 -8.28
CA THR A 366 -1.45 -15.71 -7.23
C THR A 366 -1.07 -17.18 -7.47
N THR A 367 -0.34 -17.79 -6.52
CA THR A 367 -0.07 -19.24 -6.55
C THR A 367 -1.27 -20.10 -6.18
N VAL A 368 -2.36 -19.50 -5.70
CA VAL A 368 -3.62 -20.18 -5.37
C VAL A 368 -4.59 -20.04 -6.54
N PRO A 369 -5.03 -21.12 -7.20
CA PRO A 369 -5.94 -21.04 -8.33
C PRO A 369 -7.25 -20.31 -7.99
N GLY A 370 -7.64 -19.35 -8.83
CA GLY A 370 -8.82 -18.51 -8.62
C GLY A 370 -8.60 -17.31 -7.67
N LEU A 371 -7.40 -17.16 -7.10
CA LEU A 371 -7.03 -16.02 -6.27
C LEU A 371 -6.15 -15.03 -7.05
N TYR A 372 -6.55 -13.76 -7.04
CA TYR A 372 -5.87 -12.64 -7.69
C TYR A 372 -5.56 -11.55 -6.67
N ALA A 373 -4.60 -10.70 -6.99
CA ALA A 373 -4.32 -9.52 -6.17
C ALA A 373 -3.89 -8.33 -7.05
N ALA A 374 -4.25 -7.10 -6.63
CA ALA A 374 -3.90 -5.87 -7.31
C ALA A 374 -3.76 -4.67 -6.36
N GLY A 375 -2.93 -3.71 -6.75
CA GLY A 375 -2.60 -2.53 -5.94
C GLY A 375 -1.62 -2.87 -4.83
N GLU A 376 -1.60 -2.09 -3.76
CA GLU A 376 -0.60 -2.16 -2.69
C GLU A 376 -0.49 -3.52 -1.99
N VAL A 377 -1.53 -4.37 -2.04
CA VAL A 377 -1.47 -5.72 -1.49
C VAL A 377 -0.61 -6.68 -2.31
N ALA A 378 -0.35 -6.35 -3.58
CA ALA A 378 0.44 -7.15 -4.52
C ALA A 378 1.88 -6.63 -4.63
N ALA A 379 2.86 -7.54 -4.66
CA ALA A 379 4.27 -7.21 -4.82
C ALA A 379 4.75 -7.32 -6.27
N GLY A 380 5.93 -6.77 -6.54
CA GLY A 380 6.67 -6.95 -7.79
C GLY A 380 6.86 -5.69 -8.62
N LEU A 381 5.89 -4.78 -8.66
CA LEU A 381 5.97 -3.57 -9.46
C LEU A 381 7.04 -2.58 -8.96
N HIS A 382 7.09 -2.35 -7.65
CA HIS A 382 7.86 -1.23 -7.07
C HIS A 382 9.25 -1.61 -6.59
N GLY A 383 9.60 -2.90 -6.55
CA GLY A 383 10.90 -3.36 -6.08
C GLY A 383 11.22 -2.88 -4.66
N ALA A 384 12.41 -2.33 -4.46
CA ALA A 384 12.87 -1.92 -3.13
C ALA A 384 12.43 -0.50 -2.71
N ASN A 385 11.88 0.31 -3.63
CA ASN A 385 11.39 1.66 -3.32
C ASN A 385 10.43 2.17 -4.39
N ARG A 386 9.30 2.73 -3.99
CA ARG A 386 8.26 3.21 -4.89
C ARG A 386 8.43 4.69 -5.23
N LEU A 387 8.31 5.03 -6.50
CA LEU A 387 8.22 6.41 -6.95
C LEU A 387 6.84 7.01 -6.64
N GLY A 388 6.82 8.29 -6.26
CA GLY A 388 5.58 9.03 -6.05
C GLY A 388 4.69 9.01 -7.29
N GLY A 389 3.37 8.82 -7.10
CA GLY A 389 2.40 8.77 -8.19
C GLY A 389 2.25 7.41 -8.87
N ASN A 390 3.26 6.54 -8.85
CA ASN A 390 3.17 5.20 -9.45
C ASN A 390 2.10 4.31 -8.79
N SER A 391 1.81 4.49 -7.50
CA SER A 391 0.76 3.71 -6.83
C SER A 391 -0.63 3.95 -7.41
N LEU A 392 -0.96 5.19 -7.80
CA LEU A 392 -2.29 5.46 -8.37
C LEU A 392 -2.43 4.89 -9.78
N SER A 393 -1.37 4.91 -10.60
CA SER A 393 -1.36 4.24 -11.91
C SER A 393 -1.42 2.72 -11.77
N ASP A 394 -0.72 2.16 -10.76
CA ASP A 394 -0.78 0.74 -10.39
C ASP A 394 -2.21 0.27 -10.15
N LEU A 395 -2.98 1.00 -9.32
CA LEU A 395 -4.39 0.69 -9.04
C LEU A 395 -5.22 0.53 -10.31
N LEU A 396 -4.98 1.39 -11.29
CA LEU A 396 -5.74 1.44 -12.53
C LEU A 396 -5.33 0.34 -13.51
N VAL A 397 -4.02 0.14 -13.69
CA VAL A 397 -3.48 -0.85 -14.62
C VAL A 397 -3.74 -2.26 -14.11
N PHE A 398 -3.27 -2.58 -12.92
CA PHE A 398 -3.38 -3.96 -12.40
C PHE A 398 -4.73 -4.28 -11.80
N GLY A 399 -5.49 -3.29 -11.31
CA GLY A 399 -6.88 -3.47 -10.95
C GLY A 399 -7.69 -3.94 -12.16
N LYS A 400 -7.54 -3.28 -13.32
CA LYS A 400 -8.18 -3.71 -14.57
C LYS A 400 -7.80 -5.14 -14.94
N ARG A 401 -6.52 -5.44 -14.99
CA ARG A 401 -6.01 -6.76 -15.39
C ARG A 401 -6.51 -7.87 -14.47
N ALA A 402 -6.41 -7.69 -13.17
CA ALA A 402 -6.89 -8.68 -12.19
C ALA A 402 -8.40 -8.93 -12.34
N GLY A 403 -9.21 -7.87 -12.52
CA GLY A 403 -10.65 -8.00 -12.72
C GLY A 403 -11.01 -8.77 -13.99
N GLU A 404 -10.40 -8.42 -15.13
CA GLU A 404 -10.62 -9.11 -16.40
C GLU A 404 -10.22 -10.59 -16.36
N HIS A 405 -9.06 -10.89 -15.78
CA HIS A 405 -8.57 -12.27 -15.71
C HIS A 405 -9.33 -13.11 -14.69
N ALA A 406 -9.78 -12.53 -13.57
CA ALA A 406 -10.67 -13.18 -12.63
C ALA A 406 -12.02 -13.53 -13.27
N ALA A 407 -12.60 -12.63 -14.06
CA ALA A 407 -13.84 -12.88 -14.80
C ALA A 407 -13.66 -14.00 -15.84
N ARG A 408 -12.58 -13.98 -16.63
CA ARG A 408 -12.27 -15.06 -17.60
C ARG A 408 -12.09 -16.42 -16.91
N TYR A 409 -11.39 -16.44 -15.77
CA TYR A 409 -11.24 -17.66 -14.99
C TYR A 409 -12.60 -18.19 -14.50
N ALA A 410 -13.44 -17.30 -13.97
CA ALA A 410 -14.77 -17.65 -13.48
C ALA A 410 -15.67 -18.20 -14.61
N GLN A 411 -15.62 -17.62 -15.80
CA GLN A 411 -16.35 -18.07 -17.00
C GLN A 411 -15.87 -19.44 -17.51
N GLY A 412 -14.60 -19.79 -17.28
CA GLY A 412 -14.03 -21.10 -17.61
C GLY A 412 -14.50 -22.24 -16.68
N LEU A 413 -15.18 -21.93 -15.57
CA LEU A 413 -15.69 -22.92 -14.65
C LEU A 413 -17.18 -23.21 -14.92
N GLU A 414 -17.52 -24.47 -15.18
CA GLU A 414 -18.90 -24.90 -15.42
C GLU A 414 -19.82 -24.71 -14.20
N SER A 415 -19.25 -24.84 -13.00
CA SER A 415 -19.99 -24.72 -11.74
C SER A 415 -19.17 -23.98 -10.67
N PHE A 416 -19.85 -23.51 -9.63
CA PHE A 416 -19.19 -22.98 -8.46
C PHE A 416 -18.40 -24.06 -7.72
N PRO A 417 -17.20 -23.74 -7.21
CA PRO A 417 -16.46 -24.62 -6.32
C PRO A 417 -17.29 -25.04 -5.11
N ARG A 418 -16.98 -26.19 -4.55
CA ARG A 418 -17.67 -26.73 -3.38
C ARG A 418 -17.25 -25.92 -2.14
N LEU A 419 -18.23 -25.45 -1.37
CA LEU A 419 -17.98 -24.90 -0.03
C LEU A 419 -17.81 -26.04 0.98
N ASP A 420 -16.81 -25.91 1.83
CA ASP A 420 -16.60 -26.76 3.00
C ASP A 420 -17.02 -25.98 4.25
N ASP A 421 -18.19 -26.29 4.79
CA ASP A 421 -18.76 -25.64 5.98
C ASP A 421 -17.84 -25.79 7.21
N ALA A 422 -16.97 -26.79 7.25
CA ALA A 422 -16.03 -26.98 8.35
C ALA A 422 -15.01 -25.84 8.44
N GLN A 423 -14.60 -25.25 7.30
CA GLN A 423 -13.69 -24.11 7.29
C GLN A 423 -14.35 -22.86 7.89
N ALA A 424 -15.63 -22.62 7.58
CA ALA A 424 -16.40 -21.51 8.14
C ALA A 424 -16.65 -21.70 9.64
N GLU A 425 -16.99 -22.90 10.08
CA GLU A 425 -17.21 -23.22 11.48
C GLU A 425 -15.92 -23.12 12.32
N GLU A 426 -14.78 -23.54 11.78
CA GLU A 426 -13.47 -23.37 12.42
C GLU A 426 -13.16 -21.88 12.63
N GLU A 427 -13.33 -21.07 11.60
CA GLU A 427 -13.07 -19.62 11.69
C GLU A 427 -14.05 -18.94 12.67
N ARG A 428 -15.32 -19.32 12.66
CA ARG A 428 -16.31 -18.84 13.62
C ARG A 428 -15.87 -19.08 15.07
N ARG A 429 -15.36 -20.27 15.37
CA ARG A 429 -14.85 -20.59 16.72
C ARG A 429 -13.67 -19.70 17.11
N VAL A 430 -12.74 -19.46 16.17
CA VAL A 430 -11.61 -18.54 16.39
C VAL A 430 -12.11 -17.13 16.70
N LEU A 431 -13.10 -16.64 15.94
CA LEU A 431 -13.66 -15.30 16.13
C LEU A 431 -14.45 -15.14 17.44
N LEU A 432 -15.12 -16.17 17.92
CA LEU A 432 -15.91 -16.12 19.15
C LEU A 432 -15.09 -16.39 20.41
N ARG A 433 -13.93 -17.04 20.31
CA ARG A 433 -13.07 -17.36 21.45
C ARG A 433 -12.78 -16.17 22.39
N PRO A 434 -12.58 -14.91 21.92
CA PRO A 434 -12.35 -13.77 22.81
C PRO A 434 -13.50 -13.44 23.78
N PHE A 435 -14.72 -13.91 23.51
CA PHE A 435 -15.87 -13.73 24.39
C PHE A 435 -16.02 -14.83 25.45
N GLU A 436 -15.37 -15.98 25.26
CA GLU A 436 -15.51 -17.17 26.12
C GLU A 436 -14.63 -17.14 27.36
N ALA A 437 -13.58 -16.32 27.35
CA ALA A 437 -12.60 -16.25 28.43
C ALA A 437 -13.03 -15.26 29.53
N ASP A 438 -12.92 -15.66 30.81
CA ASP A 438 -13.16 -14.78 31.96
C ASP A 438 -12.04 -13.73 32.13
N LYS A 439 -10.80 -14.10 31.78
CA LYS A 439 -9.62 -13.26 31.86
C LYS A 439 -8.78 -13.43 30.57
N GLY A 440 -8.07 -12.38 30.17
CA GLY A 440 -7.22 -12.45 28.99
C GLY A 440 -6.54 -11.14 28.66
N GLU A 441 -5.87 -11.10 27.53
CA GLU A 441 -5.10 -9.97 27.02
C GLU A 441 -6.03 -8.93 26.38
N ASN A 442 -5.72 -7.66 26.58
CA ASN A 442 -6.43 -6.56 25.92
C ASN A 442 -5.92 -6.39 24.48
N PRO A 443 -6.77 -6.51 23.43
CA PRO A 443 -6.34 -6.40 22.05
C PRO A 443 -5.72 -5.04 21.69
N TYR A 444 -6.16 -3.95 22.31
CA TYR A 444 -5.59 -2.62 22.09
C TYR A 444 -4.16 -2.50 22.66
N GLN A 445 -3.92 -3.06 23.83
CA GLN A 445 -2.56 -3.09 24.42
C GLN A 445 -1.61 -3.93 23.58
N LEU A 446 -2.05 -5.10 23.10
CA LEU A 446 -1.25 -5.93 22.19
C LEU A 446 -0.93 -5.19 20.88
N HIS A 447 -1.88 -4.42 20.35
CA HIS A 447 -1.65 -3.59 19.18
C HIS A 447 -0.61 -2.49 19.44
N GLU A 448 -0.70 -1.80 20.59
CA GLU A 448 0.28 -0.79 20.98
C GLU A 448 1.69 -1.39 21.14
N GLU A 449 1.82 -2.53 21.84
CA GLU A 449 3.08 -3.24 22.04
C GLU A 449 3.68 -3.70 20.68
N LEU A 450 2.84 -4.22 19.76
CA LEU A 450 3.25 -4.56 18.40
C LEU A 450 3.83 -3.33 17.68
N GLN A 451 3.14 -2.19 17.74
CA GLN A 451 3.59 -0.95 17.11
C GLN A 451 4.92 -0.44 17.69
N GLU A 452 5.14 -0.60 18.98
CA GLU A 452 6.42 -0.25 19.63
C GLU A 452 7.54 -1.16 19.14
N VAL A 453 7.33 -2.47 19.09
CA VAL A 453 8.29 -3.43 18.56
C VAL A 453 8.67 -3.11 17.11
N MET A 454 7.69 -2.83 16.26
CA MET A 454 7.93 -2.49 14.86
C MET A 454 8.69 -1.18 14.70
N GLY A 455 8.33 -0.15 15.46
CA GLY A 455 9.01 1.15 15.45
C GLY A 455 10.46 1.07 15.90
N GLU A 456 10.74 0.30 16.95
CA GLU A 456 12.07 0.15 17.53
C GLU A 456 12.99 -0.73 16.67
N HIS A 457 12.50 -1.88 16.17
CA HIS A 457 13.33 -2.93 15.60
C HIS A 457 13.24 -3.06 14.06
N ALA A 458 12.16 -2.59 13.45
CA ALA A 458 11.93 -2.63 11.99
C ALA A 458 11.63 -1.24 11.38
N GLY A 459 12.18 -0.17 12.00
CA GLY A 459 12.07 1.20 11.52
C GLY A 459 12.94 1.49 10.28
N ILE A 460 13.31 2.77 10.10
CA ILE A 460 14.14 3.23 8.98
C ILE A 460 15.52 2.59 9.01
N ALA A 461 16.20 2.63 10.17
CA ALA A 461 17.51 2.02 10.38
C ALA A 461 17.36 0.70 11.13
N ARG A 462 17.98 -0.36 10.63
CA ARG A 462 17.85 -1.73 11.13
C ARG A 462 19.21 -2.36 11.41
N THR A 463 19.29 -3.27 12.38
CA THR A 463 20.47 -4.10 12.66
C THR A 463 20.03 -5.56 12.81
N GLY A 464 20.94 -6.51 12.54
CA GLY A 464 20.62 -7.93 12.72
C GLY A 464 20.22 -8.28 14.16
N GLU A 465 20.90 -7.71 15.15
CA GLU A 465 20.55 -7.88 16.56
C GLU A 465 19.16 -7.32 16.89
N GLY A 466 18.86 -6.09 16.42
CA GLY A 466 17.56 -5.48 16.62
C GLY A 466 16.43 -6.26 15.95
N LEU A 467 16.63 -6.71 14.71
CA LEU A 467 15.67 -7.54 13.98
C LEU A 467 15.42 -8.89 14.68
N GLN A 468 16.45 -9.53 15.21
CA GLN A 468 16.31 -10.79 15.94
C GLN A 468 15.50 -10.60 17.24
N LYS A 469 15.80 -9.56 18.02
CA LYS A 469 15.04 -9.21 19.23
C LYS A 469 13.57 -8.87 18.90
N GLY A 470 13.36 -8.13 17.82
CA GLY A 470 12.01 -7.81 17.34
C GLY A 470 11.21 -9.05 16.97
N LEU A 471 11.82 -10.01 16.25
CA LEU A 471 11.19 -11.28 15.90
C LEU A 471 10.78 -12.07 17.16
N GLU A 472 11.67 -12.18 18.15
CA GLU A 472 11.39 -12.89 19.41
C GLU A 472 10.19 -12.24 20.15
N LYS A 473 10.14 -10.90 20.22
CA LYS A 473 9.02 -10.17 20.81
C LYS A 473 7.70 -10.41 20.04
N ILE A 474 7.74 -10.41 18.70
CA ILE A 474 6.55 -10.68 17.87
C ILE A 474 6.03 -12.10 18.09
N LEU A 475 6.89 -13.10 18.14
CA LEU A 475 6.49 -14.48 18.41
C LEU A 475 5.85 -14.61 19.81
N ALA A 476 6.38 -13.94 20.82
CA ALA A 476 5.77 -13.88 22.15
C ALA A 476 4.39 -13.18 22.13
N LEU A 477 4.24 -12.11 21.33
CA LEU A 477 2.95 -11.43 21.15
C LEU A 477 1.93 -12.33 20.43
N GLN A 478 2.35 -13.16 19.47
CA GLN A 478 1.46 -14.15 18.81
C GLN A 478 0.90 -15.14 19.84
N GLU A 479 1.73 -15.69 20.73
CA GLU A 479 1.25 -16.58 21.80
C GLU A 479 0.27 -15.89 22.77
N ARG A 480 0.52 -14.63 23.10
CA ARG A 480 -0.37 -13.84 23.94
C ARG A 480 -1.69 -13.52 23.25
N ALA A 481 -1.67 -13.28 21.94
CA ALA A 481 -2.85 -13.00 21.13
C ALA A 481 -3.85 -14.16 21.09
N GLU A 482 -3.42 -15.41 21.34
CA GLU A 482 -4.33 -16.53 21.49
C GLU A 482 -5.25 -16.43 22.73
N ARG A 483 -4.88 -15.58 23.69
CA ARG A 483 -5.61 -15.36 24.94
C ARG A 483 -6.28 -13.98 25.00
N MET A 484 -6.49 -13.33 23.83
CA MET A 484 -7.23 -12.06 23.81
C MET A 484 -8.65 -12.23 24.32
N ARG A 485 -9.12 -11.21 25.04
CA ARG A 485 -10.47 -11.16 25.62
C ARG A 485 -11.16 -9.86 25.30
N VAL A 486 -12.44 -9.95 25.00
CA VAL A 486 -13.34 -8.80 24.84
C VAL A 486 -14.61 -9.01 25.65
N GLY A 487 -15.23 -7.92 26.06
CA GLY A 487 -16.55 -7.90 26.70
C GLY A 487 -17.62 -7.39 25.75
N GLY A 488 -18.87 -7.39 26.21
CA GLY A 488 -20.01 -6.89 25.47
C GLY A 488 -20.62 -7.91 24.51
N SER A 489 -21.31 -7.43 23.49
CA SER A 489 -21.95 -8.22 22.45
C SER A 489 -21.18 -8.10 21.12
N LEU A 490 -21.65 -8.79 20.08
CA LEU A 490 -21.11 -8.66 18.73
C LEU A 490 -21.48 -7.33 18.04
N LEU A 491 -22.48 -6.63 18.57
CA LEU A 491 -23.03 -5.39 18.00
C LEU A 491 -22.01 -4.24 18.10
N TYR A 492 -21.53 -3.74 16.95
CA TYR A 492 -20.55 -2.64 16.86
C TYR A 492 -19.38 -2.76 17.84
N ASN A 493 -18.79 -3.95 17.99
CA ASN A 493 -17.75 -4.20 18.98
C ASN A 493 -16.33 -3.97 18.42
N PRO A 494 -15.73 -2.78 18.60
CA PRO A 494 -14.40 -2.48 18.04
C PRO A 494 -13.29 -3.34 18.68
N GLY A 495 -13.42 -3.74 19.95
CA GLY A 495 -12.47 -4.65 20.60
C GLY A 495 -12.42 -6.01 19.90
N TRP A 496 -13.58 -6.54 19.53
CA TRP A 496 -13.67 -7.80 18.79
C TRP A 496 -13.02 -7.68 17.40
N HIS A 497 -13.31 -6.59 16.67
CA HIS A 497 -12.68 -6.35 15.38
C HIS A 497 -11.16 -6.27 15.51
N THR A 498 -10.66 -5.59 16.56
CA THR A 498 -9.23 -5.44 16.83
C THR A 498 -8.55 -6.79 17.10
N CYS A 499 -9.24 -7.76 17.72
CA CYS A 499 -8.68 -9.10 17.92
C CYS A 499 -8.24 -9.76 16.61
N ARG A 500 -9.06 -9.65 15.56
CA ARG A 500 -8.70 -10.23 14.25
C ARG A 500 -7.62 -9.42 13.54
N ASP A 501 -7.73 -8.09 13.58
CA ASP A 501 -6.72 -7.19 13.01
C ASP A 501 -5.33 -7.45 13.62
N VAL A 502 -5.23 -7.60 14.95
CA VAL A 502 -3.96 -7.89 15.65
C VAL A 502 -3.36 -9.23 15.19
N ARG A 503 -4.16 -10.28 15.03
CA ARG A 503 -3.67 -11.57 14.53
C ARG A 503 -3.08 -11.45 13.13
N PHE A 504 -3.76 -10.76 12.22
CA PHE A 504 -3.27 -10.51 10.86
C PHE A 504 -1.97 -9.70 10.88
N MET A 505 -1.95 -8.61 11.65
CA MET A 505 -0.76 -7.77 11.76
C MET A 505 0.44 -8.54 12.33
N LEU A 506 0.26 -9.40 13.33
CA LEU A 506 1.34 -10.20 13.91
C LEU A 506 1.95 -11.18 12.90
N HIS A 507 1.15 -11.82 12.04
CA HIS A 507 1.66 -12.67 10.95
C HIS A 507 2.53 -11.87 9.97
N LEU A 508 2.09 -10.66 9.61
CA LEU A 508 2.86 -9.81 8.69
C LEU A 508 4.13 -9.27 9.34
N CYS A 509 4.10 -8.93 10.63
CA CYS A 509 5.28 -8.53 11.36
C CYS A 509 6.33 -9.65 11.38
N GLU A 510 5.94 -10.90 11.62
CA GLU A 510 6.84 -12.05 11.54
C GLU A 510 7.47 -12.16 10.13
N ALA A 511 6.66 -12.02 9.07
CA ALA A 511 7.15 -12.06 7.70
C ALA A 511 8.17 -10.95 7.42
N ILE A 512 7.92 -9.72 7.91
CA ILE A 512 8.83 -8.59 7.76
C ILE A 512 10.15 -8.85 8.46
N PHE A 513 10.13 -9.29 9.73
CA PHE A 513 11.35 -9.56 10.48
C PHE A 513 12.19 -10.68 9.86
N ARG A 514 11.55 -11.79 9.46
CA ARG A 514 12.25 -12.90 8.82
C ARG A 514 12.87 -12.50 7.48
N SER A 515 12.12 -11.75 6.65
CA SER A 515 12.63 -11.25 5.37
C SER A 515 13.77 -10.23 5.57
N ALA A 516 13.65 -9.32 6.55
CA ALA A 516 14.67 -8.32 6.84
C ALA A 516 15.97 -8.94 7.42
N LEU A 517 15.87 -10.03 8.19
CA LEU A 517 17.01 -10.79 8.67
C LEU A 517 17.74 -11.49 7.54
N GLU A 518 16.98 -12.07 6.60
CA GLU A 518 17.53 -12.79 5.45
C GLU A 518 18.31 -11.87 4.52
N ARG A 519 17.77 -10.66 4.19
CA ARG A 519 18.44 -9.69 3.31
C ARG A 519 19.58 -8.97 4.00
N ARG A 520 20.80 -9.40 3.72
CA ARG A 520 22.04 -8.89 4.31
C ARG A 520 22.70 -7.83 3.44
N GLU A 521 21.96 -6.80 3.11
CA GLU A 521 22.40 -5.62 2.36
C GLU A 521 21.56 -4.40 2.75
N SER A 522 21.90 -3.24 2.19
CA SER A 522 21.03 -2.06 2.19
C SER A 522 20.58 -1.74 0.75
N ARG A 523 19.25 -1.72 0.51
CA ARG A 523 18.67 -1.45 -0.82
C ARG A 523 17.32 -0.76 -0.70
N GLY A 524 17.15 0.40 -1.33
CA GLY A 524 15.89 1.16 -1.31
C GLY A 524 15.42 1.42 0.13
N ALA A 525 14.22 1.01 0.47
CA ALA A 525 13.63 1.20 1.80
C ALA A 525 14.26 0.31 2.89
N HIS A 526 14.97 -0.76 2.53
CA HIS A 526 15.65 -1.64 3.48
C HIS A 526 17.05 -1.13 3.76
N TRP A 527 17.29 -0.56 4.97
CA TRP A 527 18.57 -0.02 5.38
C TRP A 527 19.12 -0.73 6.62
N ARG A 528 20.20 -1.48 6.42
CA ARG A 528 20.91 -2.25 7.43
C ARG A 528 22.20 -1.52 7.85
N LEU A 529 22.29 -1.10 9.10
CA LEU A 529 23.51 -0.44 9.61
C LEU A 529 24.71 -1.39 9.67
N ASP A 530 24.46 -2.67 9.87
CA ASP A 530 25.47 -3.74 9.88
C ASP A 530 25.83 -4.25 8.47
N PHE A 531 25.03 -3.94 7.44
CA PHE A 531 25.29 -4.19 6.02
C PHE A 531 24.95 -2.94 5.19
N PRO A 532 25.74 -1.85 5.30
CA PRO A 532 25.34 -0.54 4.77
C PRO A 532 25.40 -0.41 3.25
N ALA A 533 26.11 -1.32 2.56
CA ALA A 533 26.25 -1.33 1.11
C ALA A 533 25.20 -2.21 0.43
N GLN A 534 24.96 -1.94 -0.85
CA GLN A 534 24.25 -2.86 -1.74
C GLN A 534 25.17 -4.04 -2.08
N ASP A 535 24.59 -5.23 -2.16
CA ASP A 535 25.27 -6.43 -2.59
C ASP A 535 24.70 -6.88 -3.95
N PRO A 536 25.54 -7.04 -5.00
CA PRO A 536 25.09 -7.48 -6.34
C PRO A 536 24.36 -8.83 -6.32
N GLU A 537 24.70 -9.74 -5.44
CA GLU A 537 24.03 -11.04 -5.33
C GLU A 537 22.62 -10.90 -4.75
N TRP A 538 22.43 -10.04 -3.75
CA TRP A 538 21.09 -9.72 -3.21
C TRP A 538 20.24 -8.94 -4.20
N GLY A 539 20.84 -8.13 -5.05
CA GLY A 539 20.13 -7.42 -6.13
C GLY A 539 19.54 -8.33 -7.22
N ARG A 540 19.88 -9.62 -7.21
CA ARG A 540 19.37 -10.65 -8.13
C ARG A 540 18.36 -11.59 -7.50
N LYS A 541 17.92 -11.32 -6.27
CA LYS A 541 17.06 -12.23 -5.49
C LYS A 541 15.91 -11.46 -4.84
N ASN A 542 14.68 -11.93 -5.07
CA ASN A 542 13.54 -11.58 -4.25
C ASN A 542 13.48 -12.55 -3.05
N ILE A 543 12.96 -12.08 -1.94
CA ILE A 543 12.69 -12.90 -0.76
C ILE A 543 11.24 -13.37 -0.83
N ILE A 544 11.04 -14.67 -0.69
CA ILE A 544 9.73 -15.32 -0.73
C ILE A 544 9.40 -15.89 0.64
N VAL A 545 8.20 -15.60 1.13
CA VAL A 545 7.65 -16.15 2.36
C VAL A 545 6.53 -17.12 2.01
N VAL A 546 6.63 -18.34 2.51
CA VAL A 546 5.66 -19.41 2.27
C VAL A 546 5.20 -20.06 3.58
N ARG A 547 4.04 -20.70 3.56
CA ARG A 547 3.54 -21.51 4.66
C ARG A 547 3.78 -22.99 4.37
N GLU A 548 4.63 -23.65 5.17
CA GLU A 548 4.93 -25.07 5.04
C GLU A 548 4.75 -25.77 6.38
N ASN A 549 3.94 -26.81 6.39
CA ASN A 549 3.66 -27.59 7.61
C ASN A 549 3.21 -26.70 8.80
N GLY A 550 2.41 -25.67 8.51
CA GLY A 550 1.91 -24.70 9.49
C GLY A 550 2.94 -23.67 9.97
N ARG A 551 4.16 -23.64 9.42
CA ARG A 551 5.24 -22.73 9.81
C ARG A 551 5.56 -21.75 8.67
N MET A 552 6.03 -20.57 9.06
CA MET A 552 6.55 -19.57 8.11
C MET A 552 7.98 -19.93 7.71
N VAL A 553 8.22 -20.07 6.41
CA VAL A 553 9.51 -20.40 5.82
C VAL A 553 9.90 -19.29 4.84
N VAL A 554 11.16 -18.86 4.91
CA VAL A 554 11.74 -17.85 4.00
C VAL A 554 12.64 -18.53 2.98
N ARG A 555 12.49 -18.13 1.73
CA ARG A 555 13.28 -18.61 0.59
C ARG A 555 13.72 -17.45 -0.28
N THR A 556 14.67 -17.67 -1.15
CA THR A 556 15.04 -16.72 -2.20
C THR A 556 14.61 -17.23 -3.58
N ARG A 557 14.28 -16.29 -4.46
CA ARG A 557 13.94 -16.55 -5.86
C ARG A 557 14.72 -15.58 -6.75
N PRO A 558 15.27 -16.03 -7.88
CA PRO A 558 15.92 -15.13 -8.82
C PRO A 558 14.96 -14.04 -9.32
N VAL A 559 15.42 -12.79 -9.36
CA VAL A 559 14.74 -11.71 -10.10
C VAL A 559 14.74 -12.08 -11.58
N PRO A 560 13.61 -11.93 -12.30
CA PRO A 560 13.57 -12.23 -13.74
C PRO A 560 14.59 -11.43 -14.51
N GLN A 561 15.36 -12.11 -15.39
CA GLN A 561 16.37 -11.47 -16.20
C GLN A 561 15.71 -10.61 -17.29
N MET A 562 16.09 -9.34 -17.30
CA MET A 562 15.60 -8.36 -18.27
C MET A 562 16.21 -8.63 -19.67
N PRO A 563 15.41 -8.60 -20.74
CA PRO A 563 15.94 -8.73 -22.10
C PRO A 563 16.84 -7.53 -22.45
N PRO A 564 17.82 -7.72 -23.37
CA PRO A 564 18.84 -6.71 -23.65
C PRO A 564 18.30 -5.34 -24.09
N GLU A 565 17.20 -5.32 -24.83
CA GLU A 565 16.53 -4.10 -25.28
C GLU A 565 16.00 -3.25 -24.13
N LEU A 566 15.40 -3.86 -23.12
CA LEU A 566 14.92 -3.16 -21.94
C LEU A 566 16.07 -2.84 -20.96
N ALA A 567 17.07 -3.71 -20.86
CA ALA A 567 18.24 -3.49 -20.03
C ALA A 567 19.03 -2.24 -20.42
N ARG A 568 19.06 -1.89 -21.72
CA ARG A 568 19.70 -0.66 -22.22
C ARG A 568 19.02 0.61 -21.71
N LEU A 569 17.70 0.58 -21.50
CA LEU A 569 16.93 1.75 -21.02
C LEU A 569 17.30 2.13 -19.58
N VAL A 570 17.69 1.16 -18.77
CA VAL A 570 18.00 1.38 -17.35
C VAL A 570 19.48 1.68 -17.08
N GLN A 571 20.37 1.50 -18.09
CA GLN A 571 21.77 1.87 -17.96
C GLN A 571 21.89 3.40 -17.86
N PRO A 572 22.82 3.94 -17.04
CA PRO A 572 23.13 5.37 -17.12
C PRO A 572 23.53 5.72 -18.56
N ALA A 573 23.00 6.84 -19.09
CA ALA A 573 23.53 7.37 -20.34
C ALA A 573 25.05 7.46 -20.19
N ALA A 574 25.81 6.87 -21.12
CA ALA A 574 27.25 7.01 -21.15
C ALA A 574 27.54 8.51 -21.07
N ALA A 575 28.33 8.93 -20.08
CA ALA A 575 28.74 10.32 -19.96
C ALA A 575 29.46 10.70 -21.26
N SER A 576 28.76 11.46 -22.13
CA SER A 576 29.28 12.07 -23.33
C SER A 576 30.12 13.29 -22.97
#